data_3bfd5e6d2f6c561a90b1f829efceecf1
#
_entry.id   3bfd5e6d2f6c561a90b1f829efceecf1
#
_cell.length_a   1.000
_cell.length_b   1.000
_cell.length_c   1.000
_cell.angle_alpha   90.00
_cell.angle_beta   90.00
_cell.angle_gamma   90.00
#
_symmetry.space_group_name_H-M   'P 1'
#
loop_
_entity.id
_entity.type
_entity.pdbx_description
1 polymer ?
#
loop_
_entity_poly.entity_id
_entity_poly.type
_entity_poly.pdbx_seq_one_letter_code
_entity_poly.pdbx_strand_id
1 'polypeptide(L)'
;MTAKEILNRFSKIVLKTLWICTVICSVFFLAFLGLILAMKGATPEMAAWVQAVGSVAAILAAISIASRQSREALTDKLERDRVVLEAIIALSERAGHAVKRLYEKTSPNSRSAEDVAYVQASYQAFLSIDLISLPNVSIFDQVMIVRSNLEVALQQEKLTYQYLDSASKNIAHNMIHSAALTIGRAVLNLKSQRAV
;
A
#
# COMPACT_ATOMS: atom_id res chain seq x y z
N MET A 1 8.64 -7.24 -23.23
CA MET A 1 9.61 -6.20 -22.84
C MET A 1 9.64 -5.18 -23.95
N THR A 2 9.17 -3.98 -23.73
CA THR A 2 9.08 -2.94 -24.77
C THR A 2 10.44 -2.25 -24.93
N ALA A 3 10.76 -1.78 -26.17
CA ALA A 3 12.00 -1.05 -26.46
C ALA A 3 12.24 0.14 -25.50
N LYS A 4 11.18 0.79 -25.02
CA LYS A 4 11.21 1.83 -24.00
C LYS A 4 11.77 1.36 -22.65
N GLU A 5 11.47 0.14 -22.21
CA GLU A 5 11.98 -0.40 -20.94
C GLU A 5 13.47 -0.71 -21.01
N ILE A 6 13.92 -1.21 -22.16
CA ILE A 6 15.35 -1.49 -22.41
C ILE A 6 16.14 -0.18 -22.41
N LEU A 7 15.63 0.84 -23.09
CA LEU A 7 16.25 2.16 -23.16
C LEU A 7 16.34 2.82 -21.77
N ASN A 8 15.30 2.70 -20.96
CA ASN A 8 15.26 3.27 -19.61
C ASN A 8 16.19 2.54 -18.62
N ARG A 9 16.36 1.22 -18.77
CA ARG A 9 17.35 0.44 -18.00
C ARG A 9 18.78 0.79 -18.41
N PHE A 10 19.02 0.92 -19.72
CA PHE A 10 20.33 1.30 -20.25
C PHE A 10 20.73 2.69 -19.78
N SER A 11 19.85 3.68 -19.87
CA SER A 11 20.06 5.04 -19.36
C SER A 11 20.40 5.07 -17.87
N LYS A 12 19.70 4.28 -17.03
CA LYS A 12 19.99 4.18 -15.60
C LYS A 12 21.37 3.55 -15.30
N ILE A 13 21.76 2.55 -16.07
CA ILE A 13 23.08 1.91 -15.91
C ILE A 13 24.18 2.87 -16.32
N VAL A 14 24.04 3.55 -17.47
CA VAL A 14 25.01 4.54 -17.95
C VAL A 14 25.16 5.70 -16.97
N LEU A 15 24.05 6.21 -16.42
CA LEU A 15 24.07 7.29 -15.42
C LEU A 15 24.77 6.85 -14.13
N LYS A 16 24.57 5.60 -13.71
CA LYS A 16 25.19 5.03 -12.51
C LYS A 16 26.70 4.82 -12.69
N THR A 17 27.13 4.32 -13.85
CA THR A 17 28.56 4.17 -14.19
C THR A 17 29.25 5.51 -14.33
N LEU A 18 28.61 6.49 -14.98
CA LEU A 18 29.16 7.85 -15.11
C LEU A 18 29.37 8.48 -13.72
N TRP A 19 28.40 8.31 -12.80
CA TRP A 19 28.49 8.84 -11.44
C TRP A 19 29.61 8.19 -10.63
N ILE A 20 29.79 6.86 -10.74
CA ILE A 20 30.87 6.12 -10.08
C ILE A 20 32.24 6.60 -10.62
N CYS A 21 32.38 6.74 -11.95
CA CYS A 21 33.60 7.28 -12.55
C CYS A 21 33.93 8.70 -12.07
N THR A 22 32.92 9.57 -11.96
CA THR A 22 33.10 10.94 -11.45
C THR A 22 33.59 10.94 -10.00
N VAL A 23 33.03 10.08 -9.15
CA VAL A 23 33.45 9.97 -7.73
C VAL A 23 34.88 9.43 -7.64
N ILE A 24 35.24 8.41 -8.43
CA ILE A 24 36.58 7.85 -8.45
C ILE A 24 37.61 8.91 -8.94
N CYS A 25 37.31 9.61 -10.04
CA CYS A 25 38.15 10.68 -10.55
C CYS A 25 38.33 11.81 -9.52
N SER A 26 37.29 12.17 -8.81
CA SER A 26 37.36 13.21 -7.74
C SER A 26 38.27 12.78 -6.58
N VAL A 27 38.17 11.50 -6.16
CA VAL A 27 39.05 10.96 -5.10
C VAL A 27 40.50 10.94 -5.55
N PHE A 28 40.77 10.48 -6.77
CA PHE A 28 42.13 10.50 -7.34
C PHE A 28 42.67 11.92 -7.47
N PHE A 29 41.86 12.86 -7.93
CA PHE A 29 42.26 14.27 -8.05
C PHE A 29 42.61 14.88 -6.68
N LEU A 30 41.82 14.60 -5.64
CA LEU A 30 42.09 15.06 -4.27
C LEU A 30 43.35 14.42 -3.68
N ALA A 31 43.56 13.11 -3.92
CA ALA A 31 44.78 12.42 -3.49
C ALA A 31 46.03 12.98 -4.19
N PHE A 32 45.93 13.23 -5.49
CA PHE A 32 47.03 13.84 -6.29
C PHE A 32 47.35 15.27 -5.86
N LEU A 33 46.29 16.07 -5.57
CA LEU A 33 46.43 17.42 -5.04
C LEU A 33 47.12 17.40 -3.66
N GLY A 34 46.72 16.47 -2.80
CA GLY A 34 47.33 16.26 -1.47
C GLY A 34 48.83 15.89 -1.57
N LEU A 35 49.20 15.05 -2.56
CA LEU A 35 50.58 14.66 -2.80
C LEU A 35 51.45 15.86 -3.26
N ILE A 36 50.93 16.69 -4.19
CA ILE A 36 51.62 17.90 -4.67
C ILE A 36 51.84 18.89 -3.52
N LEU A 37 50.83 19.07 -2.65
CA LEU A 37 50.89 19.94 -1.48
C LEU A 37 51.94 19.42 -0.48
N ALA A 38 52.01 18.14 -0.24
CA ALA A 38 53.00 17.51 0.65
C ALA A 38 54.46 17.70 0.09
N MET A 39 54.64 17.65 -1.23
CA MET A 39 55.97 17.85 -1.85
C MET A 39 56.42 19.29 -1.86
N LYS A 40 55.53 20.29 -1.88
CA LYS A 40 55.87 21.73 -1.95
C LYS A 40 55.90 22.44 -0.61
N GLY A 41 55.68 21.77 0.47
CA GLY A 41 55.52 22.39 1.80
C GLY A 41 54.18 23.16 1.91
N ALA A 42 53.19 22.51 2.50
CA ALA A 42 51.84 23.08 2.67
C ALA A 42 51.89 24.32 3.57
N THR A 43 51.49 25.45 3.06
CA THR A 43 51.27 26.62 3.89
C THR A 43 49.95 26.42 4.68
N PRO A 44 49.83 26.99 5.91
CA PRO A 44 48.62 26.85 6.71
C PRO A 44 47.38 27.38 5.97
N GLU A 45 47.49 28.33 5.11
CA GLU A 45 46.43 28.91 4.27
C GLU A 45 45.88 27.88 3.27
N MET A 46 46.71 27.05 2.65
CA MET A 46 46.27 26.02 1.74
C MET A 46 45.53 24.88 2.45
N ALA A 47 45.97 24.53 3.66
CA ALA A 47 45.26 23.56 4.49
C ALA A 47 43.84 24.02 4.83
N ALA A 48 43.69 25.31 5.17
CA ALA A 48 42.38 25.90 5.45
C ALA A 48 41.44 25.89 4.22
N TRP A 49 41.96 26.16 3.01
CA TRP A 49 41.18 26.08 1.78
C TRP A 49 40.72 24.67 1.46
N VAL A 50 41.60 23.66 1.60
CA VAL A 50 41.22 22.24 1.39
C VAL A 50 40.16 21.81 2.38
N GLN A 51 40.27 22.24 3.64
CA GLN A 51 39.26 21.93 4.65
C GLN A 51 37.91 22.59 4.34
N ALA A 52 37.91 23.85 3.89
CA ALA A 52 36.68 24.55 3.51
C ALA A 52 35.98 23.88 2.31
N VAL A 53 36.73 23.57 1.26
CA VAL A 53 36.18 22.90 0.09
C VAL A 53 35.67 21.48 0.46
N GLY A 54 36.43 20.76 1.29
CA GLY A 54 36.04 19.42 1.76
C GLY A 54 34.75 19.44 2.57
N SER A 55 34.56 20.42 3.45
CA SER A 55 33.34 20.57 4.24
C SER A 55 32.12 20.90 3.36
N VAL A 56 32.27 21.80 2.39
CA VAL A 56 31.17 22.09 1.43
C VAL A 56 30.83 20.87 0.61
N ALA A 57 31.82 20.13 0.10
CA ALA A 57 31.60 18.90 -0.65
C ALA A 57 30.88 17.83 0.20
N ALA A 58 31.26 17.68 1.46
CA ALA A 58 30.60 16.75 2.39
C ALA A 58 29.12 17.13 2.64
N ILE A 59 28.82 18.40 2.79
CA ILE A 59 27.43 18.88 2.97
C ILE A 59 26.62 18.60 1.70
N LEU A 60 27.15 18.89 0.52
CA LEU A 60 26.45 18.61 -0.75
C LEU A 60 26.22 17.11 -0.96
N ALA A 61 27.18 16.27 -0.60
CA ALA A 61 27.04 14.82 -0.63
C ALA A 61 25.95 14.36 0.35
N ALA A 62 25.93 14.86 1.58
CA ALA A 62 24.92 14.54 2.58
C ALA A 62 23.49 14.93 2.12
N ILE A 63 23.32 16.13 1.54
CA ILE A 63 22.04 16.57 0.97
C ILE A 63 21.61 15.66 -0.19
N SER A 64 22.54 15.27 -1.06
CA SER A 64 22.27 14.36 -2.19
C SER A 64 21.81 12.98 -1.70
N ILE A 65 22.45 12.43 -0.67
CA ILE A 65 22.08 11.14 -0.07
C ILE A 65 20.72 11.27 0.61
N ALA A 66 20.48 12.28 1.41
CA ALA A 66 19.21 12.50 2.10
C ALA A 66 18.03 12.65 1.12
N SER A 67 18.23 13.39 0.02
CA SER A 67 17.19 13.54 -1.01
C SER A 67 16.89 12.24 -1.76
N ARG A 68 17.89 11.38 -1.97
CA ARG A 68 17.68 10.04 -2.55
C ARG A 68 16.90 9.14 -1.60
N GLN A 69 17.32 9.08 -0.34
CA GLN A 69 16.63 8.28 0.69
C GLN A 69 15.17 8.70 0.86
N SER A 70 14.91 10.01 0.85
CA SER A 70 13.55 10.53 0.93
C SER A 70 12.68 10.10 -0.27
N ARG A 71 13.23 10.11 -1.49
CA ARG A 71 12.51 9.63 -2.69
C ARG A 71 12.27 8.12 -2.66
N GLU A 72 13.26 7.34 -2.27
CA GLU A 72 13.13 5.88 -2.12
C GLU A 72 12.08 5.54 -1.07
N ALA A 73 12.11 6.19 0.10
CA ALA A 73 11.10 6.00 1.15
C ALA A 73 9.67 6.35 0.69
N LEU A 74 9.52 7.40 -0.14
CA LEU A 74 8.23 7.78 -0.69
C LEU A 74 7.72 6.73 -1.69
N THR A 75 8.57 6.23 -2.59
CA THR A 75 8.20 5.18 -3.55
C THR A 75 7.82 3.89 -2.85
N ASP A 76 8.56 3.48 -1.82
CA ASP A 76 8.28 2.30 -1.02
C ASP A 76 6.96 2.43 -0.24
N LYS A 77 6.65 3.65 0.22
CA LYS A 77 5.37 3.92 0.88
C LYS A 77 4.21 3.77 -0.10
N LEU A 78 4.29 4.41 -1.27
CA LEU A 78 3.24 4.34 -2.29
C LEU A 78 2.99 2.90 -2.77
N GLU A 79 4.04 2.11 -2.93
CA GLU A 79 3.91 0.69 -3.31
C GLU A 79 3.23 -0.12 -2.21
N ARG A 80 3.59 0.09 -0.93
CA ARG A 80 2.90 -0.55 0.20
C ARG A 80 1.43 -0.16 0.27
N ASP A 81 1.12 1.12 0.14
CA ASP A 81 -0.25 1.63 0.16
C ASP A 81 -1.09 0.99 -0.97
N ARG A 82 -0.51 0.82 -2.15
CA ARG A 82 -1.14 0.14 -3.28
C ARG A 82 -1.42 -1.34 -2.99
N VAL A 83 -0.44 -2.07 -2.46
CA VAL A 83 -0.61 -3.49 -2.10
C VAL A 83 -1.69 -3.67 -1.05
N VAL A 84 -1.73 -2.80 -0.04
CA VAL A 84 -2.78 -2.80 1.00
C VAL A 84 -4.15 -2.56 0.37
N LEU A 85 -4.28 -1.57 -0.50
CA LEU A 85 -5.55 -1.28 -1.19
C LEU A 85 -6.02 -2.47 -2.05
N GLU A 86 -5.13 -3.11 -2.80
CA GLU A 86 -5.47 -4.29 -3.62
C GLU A 86 -5.92 -5.47 -2.75
N ALA A 87 -5.27 -5.70 -1.61
CA ALA A 87 -5.66 -6.73 -0.66
C ALA A 87 -7.06 -6.46 -0.07
N ILE A 88 -7.36 -5.21 0.29
CA ILE A 88 -8.66 -4.80 0.82
C ILE A 88 -9.75 -4.97 -0.24
N ILE A 89 -9.50 -4.60 -1.50
CA ILE A 89 -10.44 -4.79 -2.61
C ILE A 89 -10.76 -6.29 -2.76
N ALA A 90 -9.74 -7.14 -2.85
CA ALA A 90 -9.91 -8.58 -3.00
C ALA A 90 -10.69 -9.21 -1.83
N LEU A 91 -10.40 -8.76 -0.60
CA LEU A 91 -11.11 -9.22 0.60
C LEU A 91 -12.57 -8.76 0.59
N SER A 92 -12.83 -7.51 0.17
CA SER A 92 -14.19 -6.95 0.07
C SER A 92 -15.02 -7.62 -1.02
N GLU A 93 -14.43 -7.97 -2.14
CA GLU A 93 -15.08 -8.77 -3.19
C GLU A 93 -15.47 -10.16 -2.68
N ARG A 94 -14.54 -10.84 -1.99
CA ARG A 94 -14.83 -12.14 -1.37
C ARG A 94 -15.97 -12.02 -0.35
N ALA A 95 -15.99 -10.99 0.48
CA ALA A 95 -17.06 -10.72 1.43
C ALA A 95 -18.40 -10.49 0.72
N GLY A 96 -18.43 -9.69 -0.33
CA GLY A 96 -19.63 -9.45 -1.14
C GLY A 96 -20.17 -10.73 -1.77
N HIS A 97 -19.29 -11.56 -2.33
CA HIS A 97 -19.69 -12.88 -2.87
C HIS A 97 -20.21 -13.83 -1.80
N ALA A 98 -19.64 -13.81 -0.58
CA ALA A 98 -20.10 -14.64 0.52
C ALA A 98 -21.52 -14.24 0.97
N VAL A 99 -21.79 -12.94 1.16
CA VAL A 99 -23.11 -12.45 1.54
C VAL A 99 -24.14 -12.66 0.43
N LYS A 100 -23.74 -12.48 -0.84
CA LYS A 100 -24.61 -12.76 -1.99
C LYS A 100 -25.03 -14.23 -2.05
N ARG A 101 -24.09 -15.16 -1.86
CA ARG A 101 -24.40 -16.60 -1.79
C ARG A 101 -25.32 -16.94 -0.62
N LEU A 102 -25.08 -16.32 0.56
CA LEU A 102 -25.94 -16.47 1.70
C LEU A 102 -27.38 -16.04 1.36
N TYR A 103 -27.57 -14.89 0.71
CA TYR A 103 -28.86 -14.41 0.24
C TYR A 103 -29.52 -15.35 -0.76
N GLU A 104 -28.82 -15.78 -1.81
CA GLU A 104 -29.37 -16.61 -2.89
C GLU A 104 -29.80 -18.00 -2.40
N LYS A 105 -29.13 -18.55 -1.40
CA LYS A 105 -29.41 -19.87 -0.83
C LYS A 105 -30.30 -19.86 0.41
N THR A 106 -30.68 -18.67 0.91
CA THR A 106 -31.59 -18.53 2.03
C THR A 106 -33.04 -18.82 1.61
N SER A 107 -33.24 -19.92 0.91
CA SER A 107 -34.56 -20.55 0.78
C SER A 107 -34.90 -21.22 2.11
N PRO A 108 -36.17 -21.17 2.57
CA PRO A 108 -36.56 -21.60 3.94
C PRO A 108 -36.13 -23.02 4.32
N ASN A 109 -35.76 -23.85 3.36
CA ASN A 109 -35.46 -25.27 3.57
C ASN A 109 -33.98 -25.68 3.33
N SER A 110 -33.08 -24.76 2.97
CA SER A 110 -31.68 -25.12 2.67
C SER A 110 -30.68 -24.15 3.30
N ARG A 111 -30.55 -24.23 4.62
CA ARG A 111 -29.43 -23.58 5.30
C ARG A 111 -28.13 -24.28 4.91
N SER A 112 -27.23 -23.58 4.27
CA SER A 112 -25.86 -24.06 4.10
C SER A 112 -25.00 -23.51 5.25
N ALA A 113 -24.67 -24.36 6.22
CA ALA A 113 -23.74 -24.01 7.29
C ALA A 113 -22.39 -23.53 6.73
N GLU A 114 -22.04 -23.98 5.54
CA GLU A 114 -20.85 -23.57 4.81
C GLU A 114 -20.90 -22.09 4.39
N ASP A 115 -22.04 -21.61 3.84
CA ASP A 115 -22.15 -20.21 3.41
C ASP A 115 -22.10 -19.26 4.61
N VAL A 116 -22.69 -19.63 5.75
CA VAL A 116 -22.56 -18.89 7.01
C VAL A 116 -21.10 -18.85 7.48
N ALA A 117 -20.40 -19.98 7.41
CA ALA A 117 -18.97 -20.05 7.78
C ALA A 117 -18.11 -19.16 6.89
N TYR A 118 -18.41 -19.03 5.57
CA TYR A 118 -17.70 -18.12 4.68
C TYR A 118 -17.92 -16.65 5.04
N VAL A 119 -19.14 -16.24 5.39
CA VAL A 119 -19.42 -14.88 5.86
C VAL A 119 -18.72 -14.62 7.18
N GLN A 120 -18.76 -15.58 8.11
CA GLN A 120 -18.07 -15.53 9.39
C GLN A 120 -16.56 -15.37 9.23
N ALA A 121 -15.95 -16.16 8.36
CA ALA A 121 -14.52 -16.08 8.05
C ALA A 121 -14.15 -14.72 7.44
N SER A 122 -14.98 -14.20 6.54
CA SER A 122 -14.79 -12.87 5.97
C SER A 122 -14.89 -11.78 7.05
N TYR A 123 -15.85 -11.87 7.95
CA TYR A 123 -15.98 -10.94 9.06
C TYR A 123 -14.76 -10.95 9.98
N GLN A 124 -14.25 -12.14 10.35
CA GLN A 124 -13.03 -12.27 11.16
C GLN A 124 -11.80 -11.68 10.46
N ALA A 125 -11.68 -11.88 9.14
CA ALA A 125 -10.61 -11.28 8.36
C ALA A 125 -10.69 -9.74 8.38
N PHE A 126 -11.88 -9.15 8.31
CA PHE A 126 -12.05 -7.69 8.45
C PHE A 126 -11.80 -7.18 9.87
N LEU A 127 -12.03 -8.00 10.91
CA LEU A 127 -11.68 -7.65 12.28
C LEU A 127 -10.17 -7.61 12.51
N SER A 128 -9.40 -8.41 11.79
CA SER A 128 -7.94 -8.46 11.91
C SER A 128 -7.22 -7.32 11.17
N ILE A 129 -7.93 -6.52 10.36
CA ILE A 129 -7.33 -5.36 9.68
C ILE A 129 -7.01 -4.29 10.72
N ASP A 130 -5.73 -3.88 10.76
CA ASP A 130 -5.31 -2.72 11.54
C ASP A 130 -5.77 -1.43 10.85
N LEU A 131 -6.82 -0.84 11.42
CA LEU A 131 -7.47 0.36 10.88
C LEU A 131 -6.56 1.60 10.90
N ILE A 132 -5.55 1.62 11.80
CA ILE A 132 -4.62 2.77 11.93
C ILE A 132 -3.58 2.74 10.81
N SER A 133 -3.27 1.55 10.29
CA SER A 133 -2.30 1.38 9.21
C SER A 133 -2.85 1.69 7.81
N LEU A 134 -4.15 2.01 7.70
CA LEU A 134 -4.78 2.29 6.41
C LEU A 134 -4.27 3.59 5.80
N PRO A 135 -3.99 3.61 4.50
CA PRO A 135 -3.34 4.76 3.84
C PRO A 135 -4.20 6.04 3.82
N ASN A 136 -5.52 5.89 3.90
CA ASN A 136 -6.46 6.98 3.62
C ASN A 136 -7.76 6.79 4.41
N VAL A 137 -8.34 7.89 4.90
CA VAL A 137 -9.63 7.93 5.61
C VAL A 137 -10.76 7.36 4.75
N SER A 138 -10.76 7.61 3.44
CA SER A 138 -11.77 7.06 2.54
C SER A 138 -11.74 5.52 2.46
N ILE A 139 -10.55 4.91 2.50
CA ILE A 139 -10.39 3.44 2.57
C ILE A 139 -10.90 2.93 3.92
N PHE A 140 -10.56 3.63 5.00
CA PHE A 140 -11.06 3.32 6.34
C PHE A 140 -12.61 3.27 6.35
N ASP A 141 -13.28 4.29 5.81
CA ASP A 141 -14.74 4.35 5.75
C ASP A 141 -15.32 3.16 4.99
N GLN A 142 -14.75 2.79 3.83
CA GLN A 142 -15.21 1.64 3.07
C GLN A 142 -15.01 0.32 3.82
N VAL A 143 -13.90 0.14 4.52
CA VAL A 143 -13.63 -1.03 5.38
C VAL A 143 -14.68 -1.12 6.50
N MET A 144 -15.00 0.01 7.15
CA MET A 144 -16.03 0.05 8.19
C MET A 144 -17.42 -0.27 7.65
N ILE A 145 -17.76 0.23 6.46
CA ILE A 145 -19.02 -0.10 5.78
C ILE A 145 -19.11 -1.60 5.50
N VAL A 146 -18.05 -2.21 4.96
CA VAL A 146 -18.04 -3.66 4.69
C VAL A 146 -18.18 -4.44 5.99
N ARG A 147 -17.42 -4.08 7.03
CA ARG A 147 -17.45 -4.75 8.34
C ARG A 147 -18.84 -4.71 8.98
N SER A 148 -19.47 -3.54 9.04
CA SER A 148 -20.81 -3.39 9.62
C SER A 148 -21.88 -4.17 8.84
N ASN A 149 -21.78 -4.21 7.51
CA ASN A 149 -22.73 -4.98 6.69
C ASN A 149 -22.53 -6.50 6.78
N LEU A 150 -21.30 -6.98 6.99
CA LEU A 150 -21.05 -8.40 7.30
C LEU A 150 -21.67 -8.79 8.65
N GLU A 151 -21.54 -7.92 9.66
CA GLU A 151 -22.15 -8.12 10.97
C GLU A 151 -23.68 -8.17 10.87
N VAL A 152 -24.29 -7.23 10.15
CA VAL A 152 -25.73 -7.22 9.88
C VAL A 152 -26.17 -8.50 9.19
N ALA A 153 -25.45 -8.97 8.16
CA ALA A 153 -25.79 -10.20 7.46
C ALA A 153 -25.76 -11.42 8.37
N LEU A 154 -24.77 -11.53 9.27
CA LEU A 154 -24.69 -12.61 10.26
C LEU A 154 -25.80 -12.56 11.31
N GLN A 155 -26.13 -11.36 11.79
CA GLN A 155 -27.21 -11.17 12.75
C GLN A 155 -28.58 -11.53 12.14
N GLN A 156 -28.85 -11.04 10.92
CA GLN A 156 -30.13 -11.32 10.25
C GLN A 156 -30.28 -12.78 9.85
N GLU A 157 -29.19 -13.44 9.45
CA GLU A 157 -29.19 -14.88 9.22
C GLU A 157 -29.61 -15.63 10.47
N LYS A 158 -29.02 -15.31 11.64
CA LYS A 158 -29.38 -15.93 12.91
C LYS A 158 -30.86 -15.71 13.27
N LEU A 159 -31.38 -14.49 13.07
CA LEU A 159 -32.77 -14.14 13.34
C LEU A 159 -33.73 -14.88 12.40
N THR A 160 -33.39 -15.10 11.14
CA THR A 160 -34.21 -15.83 10.17
C THR A 160 -34.58 -17.24 10.68
N TYR A 161 -33.75 -17.88 11.48
CA TYR A 161 -34.01 -19.20 12.06
C TYR A 161 -34.67 -19.17 13.43
N GLN A 162 -34.60 -18.05 14.13
CA GLN A 162 -35.26 -17.91 15.44
C GLN A 162 -36.73 -17.54 15.33
N TYR A 163 -37.12 -16.84 14.26
CA TYR A 163 -38.50 -16.43 14.05
C TYR A 163 -39.28 -17.44 13.20
N LEU A 164 -40.48 -17.81 13.71
CA LEU A 164 -41.44 -18.69 12.99
C LEU A 164 -42.29 -17.90 11.99
N ASP A 165 -42.37 -16.60 12.14
CA ASP A 165 -43.22 -15.71 11.34
C ASP A 165 -42.61 -15.40 9.97
N SER A 166 -43.45 -15.55 8.91
CA SER A 166 -43.04 -15.32 7.54
C SER A 166 -42.68 -13.86 7.22
N ALA A 167 -43.32 -12.91 7.87
CA ALA A 167 -43.07 -11.48 7.67
C ALA A 167 -41.68 -11.09 8.20
N SER A 168 -41.33 -11.56 9.38
CA SER A 168 -40.00 -11.33 9.99
C SER A 168 -38.88 -11.97 9.16
N LYS A 169 -39.09 -13.17 8.58
CA LYS A 169 -38.16 -13.81 7.67
C LYS A 169 -37.92 -13.00 6.41
N ASN A 170 -38.97 -12.43 5.82
CA ASN A 170 -38.83 -11.58 4.64
C ASN A 170 -38.04 -10.30 4.95
N ILE A 171 -38.26 -9.69 6.11
CA ILE A 171 -37.50 -8.51 6.55
C ILE A 171 -36.01 -8.87 6.68
N ALA A 172 -35.67 -9.94 7.38
CA ALA A 172 -34.31 -10.39 7.55
C ALA A 172 -33.61 -10.69 6.20
N HIS A 173 -34.32 -11.39 5.29
CA HIS A 173 -33.84 -11.66 3.95
C HIS A 173 -33.55 -10.38 3.15
N ASN A 174 -34.44 -9.39 3.17
CA ASN A 174 -34.24 -8.09 2.53
C ASN A 174 -33.05 -7.32 3.14
N MET A 175 -32.81 -7.44 4.43
CA MET A 175 -31.65 -6.81 5.09
C MET A 175 -30.33 -7.46 4.63
N ILE A 176 -30.28 -8.79 4.48
CA ILE A 176 -29.11 -9.49 3.92
C ILE A 176 -28.86 -9.04 2.46
N HIS A 177 -29.92 -8.91 1.67
CA HIS A 177 -29.80 -8.38 0.30
C HIS A 177 -29.26 -6.96 0.27
N SER A 178 -29.78 -6.08 1.11
CA SER A 178 -29.31 -4.70 1.24
C SER A 178 -27.83 -4.65 1.65
N ALA A 179 -27.42 -5.50 2.59
CA ALA A 179 -26.01 -5.61 2.98
C ALA A 179 -25.11 -6.03 1.80
N ALA A 180 -25.53 -7.01 0.99
CA ALA A 180 -24.79 -7.43 -0.19
C ALA A 180 -24.61 -6.28 -1.20
N LEU A 181 -25.68 -5.50 -1.46
CA LEU A 181 -25.62 -4.34 -2.36
C LEU A 181 -24.71 -3.24 -1.82
N THR A 182 -24.74 -2.99 -0.53
CA THR A 182 -23.91 -1.96 0.11
C THR A 182 -22.44 -2.34 0.08
N ILE A 183 -22.11 -3.61 0.33
CA ILE A 183 -20.74 -4.13 0.16
C ILE A 183 -20.30 -3.97 -1.31
N GLY A 184 -21.16 -4.30 -2.27
CA GLY A 184 -20.86 -4.11 -3.70
C GLY A 184 -20.52 -2.66 -4.06
N ARG A 185 -21.25 -1.69 -3.50
CA ARG A 185 -20.95 -0.25 -3.68
C ARG A 185 -19.61 0.13 -3.03
N ALA A 186 -19.32 -0.37 -1.84
CA ALA A 186 -18.04 -0.13 -1.18
C ALA A 186 -16.87 -0.65 -2.01
N VAL A 187 -17.00 -1.83 -2.63
CA VAL A 187 -16.00 -2.39 -3.57
C VAL A 187 -15.79 -1.47 -4.77
N LEU A 188 -16.86 -0.94 -5.38
CA LEU A 188 -16.74 -0.01 -6.51
C LEU A 188 -16.03 1.29 -6.11
N ASN A 189 -16.34 1.82 -4.92
CA ASN A 189 -15.66 3.01 -4.38
C ASN A 189 -14.17 2.75 -4.12
N LEU A 190 -13.81 1.59 -3.58
CA LEU A 190 -12.41 1.21 -3.40
C LEU A 190 -11.66 1.07 -4.74
N LYS A 191 -12.30 0.50 -5.75
CA LYS A 191 -11.73 0.39 -7.11
C LYS A 191 -11.51 1.75 -7.78
N SER A 192 -12.40 2.71 -7.56
CA SER A 192 -12.23 4.06 -8.10
C SER A 192 -11.01 4.77 -7.52
N GLN A 193 -10.63 4.50 -6.28
CA GLN A 193 -9.44 5.05 -5.63
C GLN A 193 -8.12 4.48 -6.18
N ARG A 194 -8.16 3.31 -6.83
CA ARG A 194 -7.00 2.72 -7.53
C ARG A 194 -6.61 3.51 -8.79
N ALA A 195 -7.56 4.22 -9.39
CA ALA A 195 -7.38 4.92 -10.66
C ALA A 195 -6.79 6.33 -10.50
N VAL A 196 -6.64 6.82 -9.27
CA VAL A 196 -6.07 8.13 -8.91
C VAL A 196 -4.64 7.95 -8.41
#